data_109e05a238f5fc208d7e0d8e487faac9
#
_entry.id   109e05a238f5fc208d7e0d8e487faac9
#
_cell.length_a   1.000
_cell.length_b   1.000
_cell.length_c   1.000
_cell.angle_alpha   90.00
_cell.angle_beta   90.00
_cell.angle_gamma   90.00
#
_symmetry.space_group_name_H-M   'P 1'
#
loop_
_entity.id
_entity.type
_entity.pdbx_description
1 polymer ?
#
loop_
_entity_poly.entity_id
_entity_poly.type
_entity_poly.pdbx_seq_one_letter_code
_entity_poly.pdbx_strand_id
1 'polypeptide(L)'
;MTKFIRYSTNSSTSYGVLEGDTIRQIQGGLFDGHTPTGATHKVGDVKVLYPVEAGKILAVGLNYRSHLGNRPQPASPEMFYKPNSALQNPGDPIVLPKDSSDVHSEGEMVVVVGKKLSKAGLDEARAAVFGVTAGNDVSDRNWQHGEKKDLQWWRAKGSDTFACLGPVVLAGADYGKLLLQTRINGEVVQKQYTSDLIFDVPAVLSWISGWVTLMPGDLVYTGTPGNTRRMSAGDVVEVELEEVGVLRNPVK
;
A
#
# COMPACT_ATOMS: atom_id res chain seq x y z
N MET A 1 -17.11 10.21 0.65
CA MET A 1 -15.71 9.75 0.54
C MET A 1 -14.80 10.95 0.47
N THR A 2 -13.65 10.91 1.16
CA THR A 2 -12.67 12.01 1.20
C THR A 2 -11.29 11.49 0.80
N LYS A 3 -10.62 12.21 -0.11
CA LYS A 3 -9.25 11.88 -0.54
C LYS A 3 -8.27 12.73 0.23
N PHE A 4 -7.49 12.12 1.12
CA PHE A 4 -6.40 12.77 1.82
C PHE A 4 -5.09 12.59 1.07
N ILE A 5 -4.35 13.68 0.90
CA ILE A 5 -3.06 13.72 0.20
C ILE A 5 -1.99 14.30 1.11
N ARG A 6 -0.78 13.72 1.06
CA ARG A 6 0.42 14.31 1.67
C ARG A 6 1.32 14.80 0.56
N TYR A 7 1.80 16.02 0.69
CA TYR A 7 2.58 16.67 -0.36
C TYR A 7 3.64 17.58 0.22
N SER A 8 4.65 17.88 -0.57
CA SER A 8 5.64 18.91 -0.23
C SER A 8 5.64 20.03 -1.26
N THR A 9 5.78 21.25 -0.76
CA THR A 9 6.18 22.44 -1.49
C THR A 9 7.67 22.68 -1.28
N ASN A 10 8.24 23.74 -1.88
CA ASN A 10 9.66 24.08 -1.70
C ASN A 10 10.05 24.35 -0.23
N SER A 11 9.09 24.63 0.65
CA SER A 11 9.32 25.09 2.02
C SER A 11 8.79 24.15 3.11
N SER A 12 7.84 23.26 2.81
CA SER A 12 7.19 22.45 3.85
C SER A 12 6.50 21.21 3.32
N THR A 13 6.29 20.24 4.21
CA THR A 13 5.41 19.08 3.99
C THR A 13 4.07 19.35 4.71
N SER A 14 2.97 19.03 4.03
CA SER A 14 1.62 19.27 4.53
C SER A 14 0.66 18.16 4.12
N TYR A 15 -0.47 18.10 4.81
CA TYR A 15 -1.62 17.30 4.41
C TYR A 15 -2.69 18.19 3.77
N GLY A 16 -3.52 17.61 2.94
CA GLY A 16 -4.67 18.28 2.35
C GLY A 16 -5.78 17.31 1.96
N VAL A 17 -6.93 17.87 1.64
CA VAL A 17 -8.04 17.18 0.98
C VAL A 17 -7.96 17.48 -0.50
N LEU A 18 -7.96 16.43 -1.33
CA LEU A 18 -7.90 16.52 -2.78
C LEU A 18 -9.32 16.56 -3.37
N GLU A 19 -9.64 17.63 -4.08
CA GLU A 19 -10.89 17.85 -4.81
C GLU A 19 -10.56 18.13 -6.30
N GLY A 20 -10.80 17.14 -7.16
CA GLY A 20 -10.34 17.21 -8.55
C GLY A 20 -8.81 17.29 -8.63
N ASP A 21 -8.28 18.41 -9.14
CA ASP A 21 -6.85 18.74 -9.23
C ASP A 21 -6.37 19.71 -8.14
N THR A 22 -7.26 20.09 -7.22
CA THR A 22 -6.99 21.11 -6.20
C THR A 22 -6.84 20.46 -4.83
N ILE A 23 -5.75 20.76 -4.16
CA ILE A 23 -5.47 20.37 -2.77
C ILE A 23 -5.92 21.51 -1.87
N ARG A 24 -6.82 21.24 -0.92
CA ARG A 24 -7.16 22.14 0.18
C ARG A 24 -6.31 21.75 1.37
N GLN A 25 -5.37 22.60 1.74
CA GLN A 25 -4.46 22.34 2.87
C GLN A 25 -5.23 22.24 4.17
N ILE A 26 -4.86 21.27 4.98
CA ILE A 26 -5.36 21.08 6.35
C ILE A 26 -4.22 21.23 7.36
N GLN A 27 -4.57 21.60 8.60
CA GLN A 27 -3.69 21.59 9.78
C GLN A 27 -4.29 20.71 10.86
N GLY A 28 -3.45 20.15 11.74
CA GLY A 28 -3.82 19.17 12.75
C GLY A 28 -3.44 17.74 12.34
N GLY A 29 -3.92 16.77 13.10
CA GLY A 29 -3.64 15.35 12.86
C GLY A 29 -4.61 14.75 11.85
N LEU A 30 -4.11 13.88 11.01
CA LEU A 30 -4.96 13.15 10.04
C LEU A 30 -6.01 12.28 10.77
N PHE A 31 -5.66 11.73 11.93
CA PHE A 31 -6.47 10.80 12.72
C PHE A 31 -7.17 11.46 13.92
N ASP A 32 -6.64 12.56 14.43
CA ASP A 32 -7.09 13.22 15.68
C ASP A 32 -7.93 14.47 15.42
N GLY A 33 -8.28 14.70 14.16
CA GLY A 33 -9.04 15.86 13.71
C GLY A 33 -8.15 16.93 13.06
N HIS A 34 -8.71 17.56 12.04
CA HIS A 34 -8.06 18.57 11.23
C HIS A 34 -9.01 19.72 10.89
N THR A 35 -8.44 20.86 10.56
CA THR A 35 -9.17 22.05 10.11
C THR A 35 -8.56 22.60 8.83
N PRO A 36 -9.35 23.15 7.88
CA PRO A 36 -8.82 23.85 6.71
C PRO A 36 -7.97 25.06 7.11
N THR A 37 -6.84 25.27 6.42
CA THR A 37 -6.01 26.48 6.61
C THR A 37 -6.45 27.65 5.73
N GLY A 38 -7.26 27.38 4.70
CA GLY A 38 -7.61 28.31 3.63
C GLY A 38 -6.62 28.30 2.44
N ALA A 39 -5.42 27.74 2.60
CA ALA A 39 -4.46 27.61 1.49
C ALA A 39 -4.85 26.49 0.51
N THR A 40 -4.57 26.73 -0.76
CA THR A 40 -4.83 25.75 -1.83
C THR A 40 -3.63 25.60 -2.75
N HIS A 41 -3.45 24.41 -3.33
CA HIS A 41 -2.39 24.11 -4.30
C HIS A 41 -2.97 23.27 -5.44
N LYS A 42 -2.36 23.33 -6.62
CA LYS A 42 -2.63 22.36 -7.69
C LYS A 42 -1.72 21.14 -7.49
N VAL A 43 -2.24 19.94 -7.76
CA VAL A 43 -1.44 18.69 -7.66
C VAL A 43 -0.19 18.75 -8.54
N GLY A 44 -0.29 19.39 -9.74
CA GLY A 44 0.84 19.53 -10.64
C GLY A 44 1.96 20.47 -10.16
N ASP A 45 1.70 21.32 -9.16
CA ASP A 45 2.64 22.31 -8.64
C ASP A 45 3.38 21.83 -7.39
N VAL A 46 3.08 20.61 -6.90
CA VAL A 46 3.66 20.07 -5.66
C VAL A 46 4.24 18.68 -5.90
N LYS A 47 5.16 18.26 -5.04
CA LYS A 47 5.59 16.87 -5.00
C LYS A 47 4.61 16.06 -4.14
N VAL A 48 3.94 15.08 -4.74
CA VAL A 48 3.11 14.13 -4.01
C VAL A 48 4.00 13.16 -3.24
N LEU A 49 3.71 12.95 -1.99
CA LEU A 49 4.42 12.02 -1.09
C LEU A 49 3.55 10.81 -0.77
N TYR A 50 4.15 9.74 -0.26
CA TYR A 50 3.35 8.66 0.31
C TYR A 50 2.41 9.24 1.38
N PRO A 51 1.11 8.86 1.37
CA PRO A 51 0.07 9.66 2.00
C PRO A 51 0.02 9.56 3.52
N VAL A 52 0.78 8.64 4.13
CA VAL A 52 0.80 8.44 5.59
C VAL A 52 2.21 8.13 6.07
N GLU A 53 2.67 8.80 7.12
CA GLU A 53 3.87 8.42 7.86
C GLU A 53 3.54 7.24 8.78
N ALA A 54 4.00 6.05 8.40
CA ALA A 54 3.66 4.83 9.10
C ALA A 54 4.46 4.62 10.39
N GLY A 55 3.81 4.15 11.44
CA GLY A 55 4.48 3.60 12.62
C GLY A 55 5.13 2.25 12.31
N LYS A 56 4.38 1.36 11.66
CA LYS A 56 4.87 0.09 11.12
C LYS A 56 4.08 -0.32 9.88
N ILE A 57 4.68 -1.21 9.09
CA ILE A 57 4.11 -1.73 7.86
C ILE A 57 4.05 -3.25 7.98
N LEU A 58 2.84 -3.79 7.89
CA LEU A 58 2.59 -5.23 7.80
C LEU A 58 2.06 -5.55 6.41
N ALA A 59 2.23 -6.81 6.01
CA ALA A 59 1.72 -7.30 4.75
C ALA A 59 1.23 -8.74 4.88
N VAL A 60 0.25 -9.10 4.03
CA VAL A 60 -0.36 -10.44 4.00
C VAL A 60 0.06 -11.13 2.71
N GLY A 61 0.76 -12.24 2.82
CA GLY A 61 1.05 -13.13 1.69
C GLY A 61 -0.14 -14.03 1.37
N LEU A 62 -0.23 -14.45 0.07
CA LEU A 62 -1.15 -15.50 -0.39
C LEU A 62 -2.64 -15.23 -0.10
N ASN A 63 -3.08 -13.97 -0.14
CA ASN A 63 -4.43 -13.57 0.22
C ASN A 63 -5.43 -13.48 -0.96
N TYR A 64 -5.06 -13.97 -2.14
CA TYR A 64 -5.95 -14.15 -3.28
C TYR A 64 -5.86 -15.58 -3.82
N ARG A 65 -7.00 -16.20 -4.09
CA ARG A 65 -7.01 -17.57 -4.68
C ARG A 65 -6.26 -17.64 -6.00
N SER A 66 -6.37 -16.62 -6.83
CA SER A 66 -5.67 -16.50 -8.11
C SER A 66 -4.15 -16.42 -7.98
N HIS A 67 -3.62 -16.07 -6.78
CA HIS A 67 -2.19 -15.99 -6.50
C HIS A 67 -1.61 -17.26 -5.88
N LEU A 68 -2.46 -18.21 -5.47
CA LEU A 68 -1.99 -19.45 -4.82
C LEU A 68 -1.27 -20.39 -5.78
N GLY A 69 -1.59 -20.36 -7.09
CA GLY A 69 -1.19 -21.42 -8.02
C GLY A 69 -1.71 -22.78 -7.53
N ASN A 70 -0.82 -23.75 -7.33
CA ASN A 70 -1.15 -25.08 -6.83
C ASN A 70 -1.05 -25.20 -5.29
N ARG A 71 -0.79 -24.11 -4.57
CA ARG A 71 -0.68 -24.13 -3.11
C ARG A 71 -2.05 -24.26 -2.46
N PRO A 72 -2.17 -24.98 -1.33
CA PRO A 72 -3.40 -24.97 -0.56
C PRO A 72 -3.70 -23.55 -0.03
N GLN A 73 -4.97 -23.27 0.18
CA GLN A 73 -5.38 -22.01 0.84
C GLN A 73 -4.83 -22.00 2.26
N PRO A 74 -4.19 -20.88 2.70
CA PRO A 74 -3.75 -20.72 4.07
C PRO A 74 -4.93 -20.83 5.06
N ALA A 75 -4.69 -21.42 6.22
CA ALA A 75 -5.69 -21.53 7.29
C ALA A 75 -5.85 -20.22 8.07
N SER A 76 -4.84 -19.34 8.01
CA SER A 76 -4.79 -18.03 8.66
C SER A 76 -3.97 -17.06 7.81
N PRO A 77 -4.09 -15.73 8.02
CA PRO A 77 -3.26 -14.74 7.32
C PRO A 77 -1.76 -14.99 7.53
N GLU A 78 -1.02 -15.09 6.43
CA GLU A 78 0.43 -15.26 6.40
C GLU A 78 1.11 -13.89 6.43
N MET A 79 1.59 -13.47 7.60
CA MET A 79 2.06 -12.10 7.84
C MET A 79 3.57 -11.94 7.71
N PHE A 80 4.00 -10.78 7.19
CA PHE A 80 5.38 -10.32 7.24
C PHE A 80 5.45 -8.81 7.46
N TYR A 81 6.66 -8.30 7.75
CA TYR A 81 6.92 -6.88 7.95
C TYR A 81 7.70 -6.29 6.79
N LYS A 82 7.46 -5.00 6.55
CA LYS A 82 8.31 -4.14 5.72
C LYS A 82 8.82 -2.99 6.58
N PRO A 83 10.13 -2.64 6.53
CA PRO A 83 10.63 -1.49 7.28
C PRO A 83 10.11 -0.18 6.68
N ASN A 84 10.01 0.86 7.50
CA ASN A 84 9.54 2.18 7.03
C ASN A 84 10.49 2.78 5.97
N SER A 85 11.78 2.41 5.97
CA SER A 85 12.75 2.82 4.94
C SER A 85 12.43 2.27 3.54
N ALA A 86 11.60 1.22 3.45
CA ALA A 86 11.13 0.70 2.17
C ALA A 86 10.06 1.56 1.50
N LEU A 87 9.45 2.53 2.23
CA LEU A 87 8.42 3.40 1.66
C LEU A 87 8.97 4.22 0.49
N GLN A 88 8.18 4.28 -0.59
CA GLN A 88 8.51 5.06 -1.77
C GLN A 88 7.34 5.94 -2.20
N ASN A 89 7.66 7.18 -2.58
CA ASN A 89 6.66 8.15 -3.02
C ASN A 89 6.12 7.84 -4.42
N PRO A 90 4.89 8.28 -4.73
CA PRO A 90 4.42 8.35 -6.10
C PRO A 90 5.41 9.14 -6.98
N GLY A 91 5.73 8.62 -8.16
CA GLY A 91 6.65 9.24 -9.12
C GLY A 91 8.14 9.03 -8.86
N ASP A 92 8.55 8.71 -7.63
CA ASP A 92 9.94 8.39 -7.32
C ASP A 92 10.31 6.96 -7.79
N PRO A 93 11.57 6.67 -8.17
CA PRO A 93 11.94 5.40 -8.77
C PRO A 93 11.95 4.24 -7.78
N ILE A 94 11.52 3.07 -8.23
CA ILE A 94 11.87 1.78 -7.63
C ILE A 94 13.31 1.49 -8.02
N VAL A 95 14.19 1.29 -7.05
CA VAL A 95 15.62 1.03 -7.29
C VAL A 95 15.89 -0.46 -7.15
N LEU A 96 16.29 -1.10 -8.26
CA LEU A 96 16.64 -2.52 -8.23
C LEU A 96 18.01 -2.71 -7.57
N PRO A 97 18.13 -3.57 -6.52
CA PRO A 97 19.42 -3.86 -5.91
C PRO A 97 20.38 -4.51 -6.92
N LYS A 98 21.69 -4.18 -6.84
CA LYS A 98 22.71 -4.61 -7.82
C LYS A 98 22.90 -6.13 -7.90
N ASP A 99 22.67 -6.83 -6.79
CA ASP A 99 22.80 -8.28 -6.66
C ASP A 99 21.44 -9.01 -6.76
N SER A 100 20.40 -8.29 -7.19
CA SER A 100 19.06 -8.80 -7.47
C SER A 100 18.89 -9.09 -8.97
N SER A 101 18.16 -10.13 -9.30
CA SER A 101 17.92 -10.51 -10.70
C SER A 101 16.46 -10.89 -11.02
N ASP A 102 15.60 -10.91 -10.02
CA ASP A 102 14.22 -11.38 -10.20
C ASP A 102 13.22 -10.59 -9.33
N VAL A 103 13.18 -9.26 -9.54
CA VAL A 103 12.29 -8.36 -8.80
C VAL A 103 10.95 -8.23 -9.52
N HIS A 104 9.88 -8.48 -8.81
CA HIS A 104 8.50 -8.43 -9.30
C HIS A 104 7.70 -7.30 -8.68
N SER A 105 6.74 -6.78 -9.45
CA SER A 105 5.68 -5.92 -8.92
C SER A 105 4.56 -6.77 -8.33
N GLU A 106 3.98 -6.30 -7.23
CA GLU A 106 2.78 -6.84 -6.58
C GLU A 106 1.84 -5.68 -6.25
N GLY A 107 0.88 -5.40 -7.14
CA GLY A 107 -0.13 -4.38 -6.89
C GLY A 107 -1.09 -4.82 -5.81
N GLU A 108 -1.36 -3.93 -4.85
CA GLU A 108 -2.17 -4.23 -3.68
C GLU A 108 -3.06 -3.06 -3.27
N MET A 109 -4.19 -3.36 -2.64
CA MET A 109 -4.85 -2.44 -1.76
C MET A 109 -4.09 -2.39 -0.43
N VAL A 110 -3.87 -1.18 0.11
CA VAL A 110 -3.24 -1.00 1.42
C VAL A 110 -4.22 -0.31 2.35
N VAL A 111 -4.43 -0.90 3.51
CA VAL A 111 -5.28 -0.36 4.57
C VAL A 111 -4.48 0.57 5.45
N VAL A 112 -5.06 1.73 5.74
CA VAL A 112 -4.57 2.68 6.74
C VAL A 112 -5.39 2.52 8.01
N VAL A 113 -4.74 2.15 9.11
CA VAL A 113 -5.38 2.02 10.42
C VAL A 113 -5.66 3.40 11.01
N GLY A 114 -6.86 3.64 11.50
CA GLY A 114 -7.28 4.94 12.07
C GLY A 114 -7.47 4.94 13.58
N LYS A 115 -7.57 3.76 14.19
CA LYS A 115 -7.77 3.61 15.63
C LYS A 115 -6.88 2.52 16.19
N LYS A 116 -6.48 2.65 17.46
CA LYS A 116 -5.74 1.59 18.16
C LYS A 116 -6.57 0.29 18.21
N LEU A 117 -5.95 -0.83 17.83
CA LEU A 117 -6.51 -2.17 17.92
C LEU A 117 -5.58 -3.08 18.72
N SER A 118 -6.14 -3.81 19.69
CA SER A 118 -5.42 -4.83 20.46
C SER A 118 -6.43 -5.88 20.88
N LYS A 119 -6.25 -7.12 20.44
CA LYS A 119 -7.18 -8.25 20.67
C LYS A 119 -8.62 -7.92 20.23
N ALA A 120 -8.77 -7.21 19.11
CA ALA A 120 -10.03 -6.68 18.64
C ALA A 120 -10.86 -7.72 17.91
N GLY A 121 -12.19 -7.64 18.05
CA GLY A 121 -13.14 -8.40 17.25
C GLY A 121 -13.29 -7.82 15.84
N LEU A 122 -14.08 -8.49 14.98
CA LEU A 122 -14.27 -8.09 13.58
C LEU A 122 -14.92 -6.71 13.44
N ASP A 123 -15.88 -6.36 14.29
CA ASP A 123 -16.57 -5.07 14.21
C ASP A 123 -15.66 -3.92 14.64
N GLU A 124 -14.85 -4.12 15.69
CA GLU A 124 -13.84 -3.15 16.11
C GLU A 124 -12.77 -2.97 15.02
N ALA A 125 -12.33 -4.07 14.40
CA ALA A 125 -11.37 -4.06 13.29
C ALA A 125 -11.93 -3.27 12.09
N ARG A 126 -13.20 -3.51 11.73
CA ARG A 126 -13.90 -2.75 10.67
C ARG A 126 -13.97 -1.27 10.98
N ALA A 127 -14.33 -0.92 12.23
CA ALA A 127 -14.45 0.47 12.67
C ALA A 127 -13.12 1.21 12.84
N ALA A 128 -11.99 0.50 12.79
CA ALA A 128 -10.66 1.06 12.89
C ALA A 128 -10.02 1.37 11.53
N VAL A 129 -10.63 0.99 10.43
CA VAL A 129 -10.15 1.37 9.09
C VAL A 129 -10.37 2.87 8.90
N PHE A 130 -9.28 3.63 8.72
CA PHE A 130 -9.35 5.04 8.34
C PHE A 130 -9.69 5.20 6.86
N GLY A 131 -9.02 4.41 6.03
CA GLY A 131 -9.19 4.42 4.58
C GLY A 131 -8.25 3.44 3.90
N VAL A 132 -8.23 3.50 2.57
CA VAL A 132 -7.39 2.64 1.74
C VAL A 132 -6.61 3.46 0.72
N THR A 133 -5.50 2.91 0.27
CA THR A 133 -4.63 3.48 -0.77
C THR A 133 -4.09 2.36 -1.67
N ALA A 134 -3.53 2.71 -2.82
CA ALA A 134 -2.82 1.76 -3.66
C ALA A 134 -1.38 1.56 -3.14
N GLY A 135 -0.87 0.35 -3.30
CA GLY A 135 0.51 0.00 -2.95
C GLY A 135 1.13 -0.95 -3.95
N ASN A 136 2.46 -1.01 -3.96
CA ASN A 136 3.22 -2.01 -4.68
C ASN A 136 4.17 -2.70 -3.69
N ASP A 137 3.87 -3.95 -3.34
CA ASP A 137 4.70 -4.81 -2.49
C ASP A 137 5.83 -5.42 -3.31
N VAL A 138 6.78 -4.57 -3.73
CA VAL A 138 7.92 -5.00 -4.54
C VAL A 138 8.67 -6.15 -3.87
N SER A 139 8.97 -7.19 -4.65
CA SER A 139 9.46 -8.47 -4.12
C SER A 139 10.57 -9.07 -4.97
N ASP A 140 11.70 -9.41 -4.36
CA ASP A 140 12.73 -10.20 -5.01
C ASP A 140 12.48 -11.69 -4.81
N ARG A 141 12.21 -12.42 -5.89
CA ARG A 141 11.89 -13.85 -5.86
C ARG A 141 13.07 -14.73 -5.48
N ASN A 142 14.29 -14.34 -5.85
CA ASN A 142 15.50 -15.09 -5.49
C ASN A 142 15.76 -15.08 -3.98
N TRP A 143 15.54 -13.91 -3.34
CA TRP A 143 15.69 -13.79 -1.89
C TRP A 143 14.46 -14.29 -1.13
N GLN A 144 13.32 -14.40 -1.79
CA GLN A 144 12.10 -14.94 -1.19
C GLN A 144 12.04 -16.47 -1.23
N HIS A 145 12.42 -17.09 -2.36
CA HIS A 145 12.21 -18.52 -2.60
C HIS A 145 13.44 -19.26 -3.15
N GLY A 146 14.45 -18.54 -3.68
CA GLY A 146 15.63 -19.11 -4.28
C GLY A 146 16.63 -19.71 -3.27
N GLU A 147 17.79 -20.15 -3.76
CA GLU A 147 18.86 -20.70 -2.92
C GLU A 147 19.38 -19.70 -1.87
N LYS A 148 19.32 -18.40 -2.19
CA LYS A 148 19.75 -17.31 -1.31
C LYS A 148 18.61 -16.71 -0.48
N LYS A 149 17.52 -17.46 -0.27
CA LYS A 149 16.33 -16.98 0.45
C LYS A 149 16.65 -16.52 1.87
N ASP A 150 16.00 -15.44 2.28
CA ASP A 150 16.00 -14.98 3.65
C ASP A 150 14.93 -15.72 4.46
N LEU A 151 15.20 -16.07 5.70
CA LEU A 151 14.23 -16.74 6.58
C LEU A 151 12.98 -15.90 6.82
N GLN A 152 13.12 -14.58 6.89
CA GLN A 152 12.03 -13.63 7.17
C GLN A 152 11.76 -12.67 6.01
N TRP A 153 12.30 -12.94 4.81
CA TRP A 153 12.14 -12.12 3.61
C TRP A 153 12.56 -10.65 3.77
N TRP A 154 13.46 -10.35 4.72
CA TRP A 154 13.75 -8.97 5.05
C TRP A 154 14.36 -8.17 3.88
N ARG A 155 15.25 -8.77 3.07
CA ARG A 155 15.73 -8.17 1.81
C ARG A 155 14.69 -8.29 0.72
N ALA A 156 14.12 -9.48 0.58
CA ALA A 156 13.16 -9.78 -0.48
C ALA A 156 11.98 -8.81 -0.53
N LYS A 157 11.51 -8.38 0.63
CA LYS A 157 10.32 -7.54 0.81
C LYS A 157 10.62 -6.16 1.40
N GLY A 158 11.77 -5.99 2.05
CA GLY A 158 12.09 -4.81 2.85
C GLY A 158 13.24 -3.96 2.33
N SER A 159 13.80 -4.23 1.16
CA SER A 159 14.80 -3.35 0.53
C SER A 159 14.22 -1.95 0.33
N ASP A 160 15.08 -0.93 0.35
CA ASP A 160 14.67 0.45 0.11
C ASP A 160 13.88 0.55 -1.19
N THR A 161 12.83 1.38 -1.19
CA THR A 161 11.89 1.59 -2.31
C THR A 161 10.91 0.44 -2.60
N PHE A 162 10.92 -0.66 -1.81
CA PHE A 162 10.10 -1.85 -2.06
C PHE A 162 8.67 -1.77 -1.45
N ALA A 163 8.29 -0.63 -0.88
CA ALA A 163 6.93 -0.33 -0.41
C ALA A 163 6.40 0.96 -1.04
N CYS A 164 6.10 0.94 -2.34
CA CYS A 164 5.49 2.10 -2.97
C CYS A 164 4.07 2.29 -2.45
N LEU A 165 3.66 3.55 -2.19
CA LEU A 165 2.39 3.85 -1.53
C LEU A 165 1.77 5.16 -2.06
N GLY A 166 0.48 5.16 -2.34
CA GLY A 166 -0.26 6.38 -2.71
C GLY A 166 -1.22 6.19 -3.89
N PRO A 167 -1.62 7.26 -4.57
CA PRO A 167 -1.25 8.67 -4.35
C PRO A 167 -1.97 9.35 -3.19
N VAL A 168 -3.12 8.84 -2.75
CA VAL A 168 -3.98 9.41 -1.69
C VAL A 168 -4.50 8.31 -0.77
N VAL A 169 -4.97 8.67 0.41
CA VAL A 169 -5.85 7.80 1.22
C VAL A 169 -7.30 8.15 0.92
N LEU A 170 -8.08 7.17 0.50
CA LEU A 170 -9.51 7.28 0.31
C LEU A 170 -10.23 6.85 1.60
N ALA A 171 -10.76 7.81 2.34
CA ALA A 171 -11.56 7.56 3.54
C ALA A 171 -13.05 7.44 3.22
N GLY A 172 -13.75 6.52 3.90
CA GLY A 172 -15.18 6.31 3.75
C GLY A 172 -15.59 5.54 2.48
N ALA A 173 -14.66 4.82 1.85
CA ALA A 173 -14.93 3.94 0.71
C ALA A 173 -15.49 2.59 1.16
N ASP A 174 -16.26 1.96 0.27
CA ASP A 174 -16.57 0.52 0.36
C ASP A 174 -15.39 -0.28 -0.21
N TYR A 175 -14.35 -0.45 0.63
CA TYR A 175 -13.10 -1.10 0.23
C TYR A 175 -13.25 -2.61 -0.05
N GLY A 176 -14.42 -3.20 0.20
CA GLY A 176 -14.69 -4.62 -0.06
C GLY A 176 -14.97 -4.96 -1.52
N LYS A 177 -15.05 -3.98 -2.43
CA LYS A 177 -15.41 -4.23 -3.84
C LYS A 177 -14.72 -3.32 -4.86
N LEU A 178 -13.54 -2.80 -4.53
CA LEU A 178 -12.77 -1.94 -5.42
C LEU A 178 -12.01 -2.78 -6.47
N LEU A 179 -11.95 -2.28 -7.70
CA LEU A 179 -11.11 -2.88 -8.74
C LEU A 179 -9.65 -2.49 -8.51
N LEU A 180 -8.79 -3.50 -8.41
CA LEU A 180 -7.33 -3.37 -8.36
C LEU A 180 -6.75 -3.80 -9.70
N GLN A 181 -5.89 -2.97 -10.28
CA GLN A 181 -5.24 -3.25 -11.55
C GLN A 181 -3.77 -2.84 -11.51
N THR A 182 -2.87 -3.71 -11.98
CA THR A 182 -1.45 -3.40 -12.15
C THR A 182 -1.09 -3.40 -13.63
N ARG A 183 -0.34 -2.38 -14.07
CA ARG A 183 0.22 -2.29 -15.42
C ARG A 183 1.74 -2.16 -15.34
N ILE A 184 2.42 -2.76 -16.33
CA ILE A 184 3.83 -2.52 -16.61
C ILE A 184 3.93 -2.02 -18.05
N ASN A 185 4.48 -0.81 -18.25
CA ASN A 185 4.57 -0.15 -19.55
C ASN A 185 3.20 -0.05 -20.27
N GLY A 186 2.13 0.18 -19.50
CA GLY A 186 0.76 0.27 -20.02
C GLY A 186 0.05 -1.08 -20.24
N GLU A 187 0.77 -2.22 -20.20
CA GLU A 187 0.17 -3.55 -20.32
C GLU A 187 -0.39 -4.00 -18.96
N VAL A 188 -1.66 -4.42 -18.93
CA VAL A 188 -2.32 -4.96 -17.74
C VAL A 188 -1.74 -6.33 -17.40
N VAL A 189 -1.11 -6.44 -16.22
CA VAL A 189 -0.50 -7.68 -15.73
C VAL A 189 -1.28 -8.32 -14.57
N GLN A 190 -2.04 -7.51 -13.84
CA GLN A 190 -2.93 -7.98 -12.78
C GLN A 190 -4.24 -7.19 -12.83
N LYS A 191 -5.37 -7.86 -12.60
CA LYS A 191 -6.70 -7.22 -12.53
C LYS A 191 -7.66 -8.10 -11.74
N GLN A 192 -8.13 -7.63 -10.58
CA GLN A 192 -9.07 -8.35 -9.74
C GLN A 192 -9.78 -7.41 -8.75
N TYR A 193 -10.93 -7.81 -8.25
CA TYR A 193 -11.65 -7.06 -7.21
C TYR A 193 -11.13 -7.40 -5.81
N THR A 194 -11.21 -6.43 -4.90
CA THR A 194 -10.87 -6.62 -3.48
C THR A 194 -11.85 -7.54 -2.75
N SER A 195 -13.04 -7.78 -3.31
CA SER A 195 -13.98 -8.79 -2.84
C SER A 195 -13.45 -10.23 -2.90
N ASP A 196 -12.39 -10.47 -3.68
CA ASP A 196 -11.83 -11.81 -3.91
C ASP A 196 -10.69 -12.14 -2.92
N LEU A 197 -10.43 -11.25 -1.94
CA LEU A 197 -9.52 -11.53 -0.83
C LEU A 197 -9.98 -12.78 -0.06
N ILE A 198 -9.05 -13.68 0.25
CA ILE A 198 -9.32 -14.90 1.04
C ILE A 198 -9.71 -14.53 2.47
N PHE A 199 -8.93 -13.63 3.07
CA PHE A 199 -9.23 -13.00 4.36
C PHE A 199 -9.55 -11.54 4.10
N ASP A 200 -10.76 -11.12 4.41
CA ASP A 200 -11.19 -9.73 4.25
C ASP A 200 -10.44 -8.81 5.23
N VAL A 201 -10.54 -7.50 5.00
CA VAL A 201 -9.84 -6.50 5.80
C VAL A 201 -10.13 -6.62 7.31
N PRO A 202 -11.38 -6.74 7.78
CA PRO A 202 -11.67 -6.94 9.20
C PRO A 202 -11.03 -8.19 9.78
N ALA A 203 -11.04 -9.31 9.04
CA ALA A 203 -10.42 -10.56 9.49
C ALA A 203 -8.89 -10.41 9.63
N VAL A 204 -8.24 -9.77 8.66
CA VAL A 204 -6.78 -9.50 8.71
C VAL A 204 -6.44 -8.61 9.91
N LEU A 205 -7.14 -7.48 10.09
CA LEU A 205 -6.85 -6.56 11.21
C LEU A 205 -7.14 -7.19 12.57
N SER A 206 -8.23 -7.93 12.70
CA SER A 206 -8.57 -8.69 13.92
C SER A 206 -7.47 -9.70 14.22
N TRP A 207 -7.05 -10.51 13.25
CA TRP A 207 -5.97 -11.48 13.39
C TRP A 207 -4.66 -10.82 13.85
N ILE A 208 -4.20 -9.78 13.17
CA ILE A 208 -2.98 -9.06 13.56
C ILE A 208 -3.08 -8.55 14.98
N SER A 209 -4.21 -7.93 15.35
CA SER A 209 -4.41 -7.30 16.65
C SER A 209 -4.39 -8.29 17.82
N GLY A 210 -4.60 -9.57 17.55
CA GLY A 210 -4.48 -10.66 18.54
C GLY A 210 -3.05 -10.79 19.11
N TRP A 211 -2.04 -10.39 18.32
CA TRP A 211 -0.63 -10.56 18.65
C TRP A 211 0.14 -9.24 18.65
N VAL A 212 -0.21 -8.32 17.77
CA VAL A 212 0.50 -7.04 17.58
C VAL A 212 -0.50 -5.90 17.65
N THR A 213 -0.33 -5.01 18.61
CA THR A 213 -1.16 -3.80 18.70
C THR A 213 -0.98 -2.95 17.45
N LEU A 214 -2.07 -2.64 16.76
CA LEU A 214 -2.09 -1.67 15.66
C LEU A 214 -2.39 -0.27 16.21
N MET A 215 -1.77 0.73 15.62
CA MET A 215 -1.89 2.15 15.99
C MET A 215 -2.39 2.97 14.79
N PRO A 216 -3.00 4.14 15.00
CA PRO A 216 -3.31 5.05 13.91
C PRO A 216 -2.07 5.33 13.04
N GLY A 217 -2.25 5.25 11.72
CA GLY A 217 -1.17 5.41 10.74
C GLY A 217 -0.44 4.13 10.37
N ASP A 218 -0.60 3.02 11.09
CA ASP A 218 -0.05 1.74 10.65
C ASP A 218 -0.66 1.31 9.31
N LEU A 219 0.15 0.66 8.47
CA LEU A 219 -0.21 0.21 7.15
C LEU A 219 -0.30 -1.30 7.08
N VAL A 220 -1.31 -1.81 6.36
CA VAL A 220 -1.46 -3.23 6.08
C VAL A 220 -1.67 -3.44 4.59
N TYR A 221 -0.67 -3.97 3.91
CA TYR A 221 -0.75 -4.47 2.55
C TYR A 221 -1.57 -5.75 2.56
N THR A 222 -2.62 -5.83 1.73
CA THR A 222 -3.66 -6.87 1.85
C THR A 222 -3.45 -8.10 0.98
N GLY A 223 -2.38 -8.13 0.20
CA GLY A 223 -2.07 -9.20 -0.74
C GLY A 223 -2.33 -8.82 -2.19
N THR A 224 -1.60 -9.47 -3.08
CA THR A 224 -1.65 -9.27 -4.54
C THR A 224 -2.40 -10.38 -5.25
N PRO A 225 -3.20 -10.09 -6.31
CA PRO A 225 -3.90 -11.10 -7.10
C PRO A 225 -3.04 -11.68 -8.24
N GLY A 226 -3.44 -12.86 -8.73
CA GLY A 226 -2.96 -13.44 -9.97
C GLY A 226 -1.46 -13.69 -10.02
N ASN A 227 -0.92 -13.67 -11.24
CA ASN A 227 0.50 -13.83 -11.48
C ASN A 227 1.20 -12.46 -11.44
N THR A 228 2.36 -12.42 -10.81
CA THR A 228 3.22 -11.24 -10.76
C THR A 228 4.19 -11.25 -11.95
N ARG A 229 4.67 -10.07 -12.33
CA ARG A 229 5.60 -9.92 -13.46
C ARG A 229 6.90 -9.27 -13.00
N ARG A 230 8.02 -9.81 -13.49
CA ARG A 230 9.36 -9.24 -13.30
C ARG A 230 9.43 -7.84 -13.90
N MET A 231 10.11 -6.96 -13.19
CA MET A 231 10.45 -5.60 -13.62
C MET A 231 11.91 -5.52 -14.06
N SER A 232 12.20 -4.60 -14.95
CA SER A 232 13.55 -4.26 -15.42
C SER A 232 13.79 -2.76 -15.34
N ALA A 233 15.04 -2.33 -15.26
CA ALA A 233 15.36 -0.91 -15.34
C ALA A 233 14.83 -0.31 -16.65
N GLY A 234 14.19 0.86 -16.54
CA GLY A 234 13.50 1.53 -17.64
C GLY A 234 11.99 1.24 -17.69
N ASP A 235 11.49 0.23 -17.00
CA ASP A 235 10.06 -0.01 -16.90
C ASP A 235 9.34 1.08 -16.10
N VAL A 236 8.04 1.17 -16.34
CA VAL A 236 7.10 1.99 -15.55
C VAL A 236 6.01 1.09 -15.00
N VAL A 237 5.87 1.07 -13.69
CA VAL A 237 4.81 0.32 -13.00
C VAL A 237 3.71 1.28 -12.57
N GLU A 238 2.48 0.87 -12.79
CA GLU A 238 1.28 1.57 -12.33
C GLU A 238 0.38 0.61 -11.57
N VAL A 239 0.02 0.99 -10.36
CA VAL A 239 -1.01 0.30 -9.56
C VAL A 239 -2.20 1.22 -9.43
N GLU A 240 -3.32 0.83 -10.01
CA GLU A 240 -4.58 1.54 -9.95
C GLU A 240 -5.52 0.84 -8.97
N LEU A 241 -5.98 1.57 -7.98
CA LEU A 241 -7.09 1.17 -7.14
C LEU A 241 -8.26 2.09 -7.43
N GLU A 242 -9.40 1.48 -7.77
CA GLU A 242 -10.63 2.21 -8.11
C GLU A 242 -10.93 3.29 -7.07
N GLU A 243 -11.37 4.46 -7.53
CA GLU A 243 -11.64 5.66 -6.73
C GLU A 243 -10.43 6.28 -6.01
N VAL A 244 -9.36 5.56 -5.71
CA VAL A 244 -8.11 6.10 -5.17
C VAL A 244 -7.34 6.85 -6.25
N GLY A 245 -7.08 6.16 -7.37
CA GLY A 245 -6.31 6.66 -8.48
C GLY A 245 -5.11 5.77 -8.79
N VAL A 246 -4.11 6.32 -9.47
CA VAL A 246 -2.96 5.59 -9.99
C VAL A 246 -1.70 5.95 -9.22
N LEU A 247 -1.09 4.96 -8.58
CA LEU A 247 0.28 5.00 -8.07
C LEU A 247 1.23 4.61 -9.21
N ARG A 248 2.10 5.52 -9.61
CA ARG A 248 3.02 5.32 -10.74
C ARG A 248 4.46 5.50 -10.28
N ASN A 249 5.32 4.52 -10.61
CA ASN A 249 6.73 4.54 -10.28
C ASN A 249 7.58 4.06 -11.47
N PRO A 250 8.60 4.80 -11.91
CA PRO A 250 9.61 4.29 -12.83
C PRO A 250 10.54 3.30 -12.11
N VAL A 251 11.17 2.41 -12.86
CA VAL A 251 12.14 1.41 -12.36
C VAL A 251 13.56 1.79 -12.79
N LYS A 252 14.51 1.75 -11.87
CA LYS A 252 15.95 2.04 -12.09
C LYS A 252 16.86 0.92 -11.63
#